data_2f4833bc4cb9080490dfcfd576941d2c
#
_entry.id   2f4833bc4cb9080490dfcfd576941d2c
#
_cell.length_a   1.000
_cell.length_b   1.000
_cell.length_c   1.000
_cell.angle_alpha   90.00
_cell.angle_beta   90.00
_cell.angle_gamma   90.00
#
_symmetry.space_group_name_H-M   'P 1'
#
loop_
_entity.id
_entity.type
_entity.pdbx_description
1 polymer ?
#
loop_
_entity_poly.entity_id
_entity_poly.type
_entity_poly.pdbx_seq_one_letter_code
_entity_poly.pdbx_strand_id
1 'polypeptide(L)'
;MFKKTAFLLILIGILLVSACTPNTTETEQPTANVEDNPGETTGETQDEGSQPEISFDDESMPCSTVFEYEVAGDVAQYQAAVDQQPPITDDEWIYGNPDAPITVVEYEDFQCPACPSFSLGIKDLINQYPSSIRVVFRHLPLPSIHDKAYISSMAAEAAGAQGKFWEMHDLLYINQQEWTGMTEEAFVDWAIMQAGALELDIEQFEKDLFDEELRAELETINQQRLAAGMTYTPFVVVNDRVWRNNQPNLYSLIGIYEYGGYEECPPWVIEEDTSYLAKLDTSAGEIDIELFTDSAPLAVNSFVFLAQEGWFDEVYFHRVVEDFVAQAGDPSGIGSVGPGYTFADEIDNGLSFDRAGILGMANAGADTNGSQFFITLAPTTDLDGRYTIFGEVTEESLPILDDIKRREPQPANNFDDATIIYGIEITTQ
;
A
#
# COMPACT_ATOMS: atom_id res chain seq x y z
N MET A 1 25.18 2.02 -41.85
CA MET A 1 23.78 2.38 -42.07
C MET A 1 23.00 1.87 -40.85
N PHE A 2 22.92 2.69 -39.80
CA PHE A 2 22.28 2.31 -38.52
C PHE A 2 20.84 2.81 -38.55
N LYS A 3 19.88 1.89 -38.42
CA LYS A 3 18.47 2.23 -38.21
C LYS A 3 18.26 2.48 -36.70
N LYS A 4 17.88 3.71 -36.34
CA LYS A 4 17.46 4.11 -35.02
C LYS A 4 16.04 3.58 -34.80
N THR A 5 15.86 2.68 -33.85
CA THR A 5 14.55 2.29 -33.32
C THR A 5 14.22 3.25 -32.17
N ALA A 6 13.14 3.98 -32.32
CA ALA A 6 12.64 4.89 -31.29
C ALA A 6 11.88 4.05 -30.26
N PHE A 7 12.33 4.07 -29.01
CA PHE A 7 11.57 3.58 -27.87
C PHE A 7 10.58 4.66 -27.43
N LEU A 8 9.32 4.33 -27.45
CA LEU A 8 8.22 5.16 -26.95
C LEU A 8 8.14 4.97 -25.44
N LEU A 9 8.58 5.96 -24.68
CA LEU A 9 8.40 6.03 -23.22
C LEU A 9 6.92 6.36 -22.94
N ILE A 10 6.21 5.41 -22.39
CA ILE A 10 4.87 5.64 -21.83
C ILE A 10 5.09 6.17 -20.40
N LEU A 11 4.84 7.45 -20.20
CA LEU A 11 4.72 8.07 -18.88
C LEU A 11 3.41 7.58 -18.23
N ILE A 12 3.50 6.75 -17.21
CA ILE A 12 2.37 6.47 -16.31
C ILE A 12 2.35 7.57 -15.26
N GLY A 13 1.45 8.54 -15.45
CA GLY A 13 1.17 9.57 -14.46
C GLY A 13 0.35 9.00 -13.30
N ILE A 14 0.89 9.11 -12.10
CA ILE A 14 0.14 8.89 -10.87
C ILE A 14 -0.89 10.01 -10.75
N LEU A 15 -2.17 9.72 -10.95
CA LEU A 15 -3.28 10.64 -10.74
C LEU A 15 -3.54 10.79 -9.23
N LEU A 16 -3.02 11.89 -8.68
CA LEU A 16 -3.56 12.47 -7.46
C LEU A 16 -4.99 12.94 -7.76
N VAL A 17 -5.97 12.32 -7.14
CA VAL A 17 -7.38 12.75 -7.21
C VAL A 17 -7.50 14.04 -6.40
N SER A 18 -7.38 15.18 -7.10
CA SER A 18 -7.75 16.48 -6.55
C SER A 18 -9.27 16.62 -6.65
N ALA A 19 -9.96 16.69 -5.52
CA ALA A 19 -11.38 16.93 -5.46
C ALA A 19 -11.69 18.35 -5.94
N CYS A 20 -12.31 18.48 -7.11
CA CYS A 20 -12.92 19.74 -7.56
C CYS A 20 -14.23 19.96 -6.81
N THR A 21 -14.29 21.02 -6.01
CA THR A 21 -15.54 21.54 -5.46
C THR A 21 -16.30 22.31 -6.56
N PRO A 22 -17.60 22.08 -6.75
CA PRO A 22 -18.39 22.92 -7.65
C PRO A 22 -18.79 24.22 -6.97
N ASN A 23 -18.70 25.27 -7.75
CA ASN A 23 -19.08 26.65 -7.46
C ASN A 23 -20.59 26.74 -7.19
N THR A 24 -20.99 27.27 -6.03
CA THR A 24 -22.38 27.47 -5.64
C THR A 24 -22.90 28.79 -6.25
N THR A 25 -23.94 28.69 -7.03
CA THR A 25 -24.88 29.80 -7.31
C THR A 25 -26.01 29.72 -6.29
N GLU A 26 -26.23 30.84 -5.60
CA GLU A 26 -27.33 31.08 -4.67
C GLU A 26 -28.70 30.89 -5.35
N THR A 27 -29.60 30.18 -4.69
CA THR A 27 -31.05 30.35 -4.82
C THR A 27 -31.72 30.12 -3.46
N GLU A 28 -32.66 31.00 -3.19
CA GLU A 28 -33.35 31.28 -1.94
C GLU A 28 -34.06 30.09 -1.26
N GLN A 29 -34.07 30.17 0.08
CA GLN A 29 -34.81 29.31 1.01
C GLN A 29 -36.32 29.55 0.97
N PRO A 30 -37.09 28.53 1.38
CA PRO A 30 -38.28 28.76 2.20
C PRO A 30 -38.13 28.18 3.61
N THR A 31 -38.50 29.01 4.56
CA THR A 31 -38.59 28.77 6.00
C THR A 31 -39.66 27.75 6.34
N ALA A 32 -39.32 26.77 7.22
CA ALA A 32 -40.32 25.99 7.93
C ALA A 32 -39.94 25.90 9.41
N ASN A 33 -40.93 26.12 10.24
CA ASN A 33 -40.94 26.26 11.70
C ASN A 33 -40.47 24.99 12.41
N VAL A 34 -39.68 25.20 13.46
CA VAL A 34 -39.32 24.18 14.46
C VAL A 34 -40.25 24.34 15.67
N GLU A 35 -41.04 23.34 15.97
CA GLU A 35 -41.73 23.21 17.25
C GLU A 35 -40.81 22.52 18.27
N ASP A 36 -40.68 23.16 19.44
CA ASP A 36 -39.96 22.66 20.61
C ASP A 36 -40.63 21.42 21.23
N ASN A 37 -39.85 20.37 21.46
CA ASN A 37 -40.19 19.30 22.38
C ASN A 37 -38.97 18.97 23.26
N PRO A 38 -39.04 19.14 24.61
CA PRO A 38 -37.93 18.82 25.50
C PRO A 38 -37.97 17.34 25.88
N GLY A 39 -37.10 16.55 25.25
CA GLY A 39 -36.82 15.17 25.64
C GLY A 39 -35.40 15.07 26.21
N GLU A 40 -35.30 14.55 27.42
CA GLU A 40 -34.09 14.28 28.16
C GLU A 40 -33.09 13.47 27.32
N THR A 41 -31.91 14.04 27.03
CA THR A 41 -30.76 13.30 26.58
C THR A 41 -29.83 13.12 27.74
N THR A 42 -29.73 11.89 28.21
CA THR A 42 -28.59 11.41 29.01
C THR A 42 -27.35 11.53 28.13
N GLY A 43 -26.45 12.45 28.49
CA GLY A 43 -25.19 12.64 27.81
C GLY A 43 -24.31 11.41 28.04
N GLU A 44 -24.11 10.62 26.98
CA GLU A 44 -22.89 9.85 26.84
C GLU A 44 -21.80 10.83 26.41
N THR A 45 -20.92 11.16 27.37
CA THR A 45 -19.63 11.78 27.08
C THR A 45 -18.87 10.82 26.19
N GLN A 46 -18.67 11.19 24.93
CA GLN A 46 -17.63 10.58 24.12
C GLN A 46 -16.33 10.81 24.87
N ASP A 47 -15.70 9.72 25.31
CA ASP A 47 -14.36 9.68 25.85
C ASP A 47 -13.46 10.26 24.76
N GLU A 48 -12.93 11.46 24.97
CA GLU A 48 -11.83 12.00 24.17
C GLU A 48 -10.69 11.03 24.41
N GLY A 49 -10.29 10.27 23.36
CA GLY A 49 -9.33 9.21 23.45
C GLY A 49 -8.05 9.72 24.12
N SER A 50 -7.90 9.37 25.38
CA SER A 50 -6.61 9.52 26.07
C SER A 50 -5.60 8.65 25.35
N GLN A 51 -4.47 9.25 24.91
CA GLN A 51 -3.33 8.47 24.43
C GLN A 51 -3.03 7.36 25.45
N PRO A 52 -2.70 6.13 25.00
CA PRO A 52 -2.35 5.07 25.92
C PRO A 52 -1.20 5.53 26.81
N GLU A 53 -1.31 5.29 28.11
CA GLU A 53 -0.25 5.60 29.06
C GLU A 53 0.97 4.77 28.70
N ILE A 54 2.07 5.43 28.27
CA ILE A 54 3.30 4.76 27.86
C ILE A 54 4.00 4.26 29.11
N SER A 55 4.30 2.96 29.17
CA SER A 55 5.02 2.31 30.26
C SER A 55 6.28 1.64 29.73
N PHE A 56 7.44 2.08 30.19
CA PHE A 56 8.73 1.44 29.88
C PHE A 56 8.93 0.10 30.63
N ASP A 57 8.02 -0.26 31.54
CA ASP A 57 8.02 -1.55 32.23
C ASP A 57 7.43 -2.68 31.36
N ASP A 58 6.78 -2.34 30.26
CA ASP A 58 6.24 -3.32 29.31
C ASP A 58 7.38 -3.98 28.50
N GLU A 59 7.19 -5.22 28.09
CA GLU A 59 8.19 -6.00 27.34
C GLU A 59 8.48 -5.39 25.96
N SER A 60 7.48 -4.76 25.34
CA SER A 60 7.59 -4.07 24.05
C SER A 60 6.85 -2.74 24.04
N MET A 61 7.24 -1.85 23.13
CA MET A 61 6.51 -0.60 22.93
C MET A 61 5.13 -0.87 22.31
N PRO A 62 4.10 -0.05 22.62
CA PRO A 62 2.79 -0.18 21.97
C PRO A 62 2.90 0.12 20.46
N CYS A 63 2.50 -0.84 19.65
CA CYS A 63 2.44 -0.74 18.20
C CYS A 63 1.36 -1.66 17.63
N SER A 64 1.11 -1.58 16.33
CA SER A 64 0.26 -2.52 15.59
C SER A 64 1.11 -3.23 14.53
N THR A 65 1.12 -4.56 14.54
CA THR A 65 1.82 -5.33 13.50
C THR A 65 0.90 -5.68 12.34
N VAL A 66 1.49 -6.06 11.21
CA VAL A 66 0.71 -6.52 10.04
C VAL A 66 -0.11 -7.78 10.35
N PHE A 67 0.23 -8.51 11.43
CA PHE A 67 -0.41 -9.76 11.83
C PHE A 67 -1.46 -9.58 12.94
N GLU A 68 -1.45 -8.48 13.70
CA GLU A 68 -2.39 -8.20 14.82
C GLU A 68 -3.69 -7.54 14.37
N TYR A 69 -4.01 -7.64 13.13
CA TYR A 69 -5.17 -7.05 12.55
C TYR A 69 -6.47 -7.62 13.13
N GLU A 70 -7.22 -6.78 13.85
CA GLU A 70 -8.57 -7.14 14.31
C GLU A 70 -9.55 -7.15 13.14
N VAL A 71 -10.09 -8.34 12.88
CA VAL A 71 -11.21 -8.52 11.95
C VAL A 71 -12.49 -8.02 12.65
N ALA A 72 -12.73 -6.70 12.61
CA ALA A 72 -13.87 -6.07 13.25
C ALA A 72 -14.97 -5.66 12.25
N GLY A 73 -16.19 -5.54 12.71
CA GLY A 73 -17.31 -5.03 11.92
C GLY A 73 -17.69 -5.88 10.70
N ASP A 74 -17.84 -5.25 9.54
CA ASP A 74 -18.21 -5.92 8.28
C ASP A 74 -17.11 -6.83 7.74
N VAL A 75 -15.85 -6.59 8.10
CA VAL A 75 -14.71 -7.44 7.72
C VAL A 75 -14.83 -8.84 8.31
N ALA A 76 -15.38 -9.00 9.52
CA ALA A 76 -15.63 -10.31 10.13
C ALA A 76 -16.56 -11.19 9.27
N GLN A 77 -17.58 -10.58 8.65
CA GLN A 77 -18.46 -11.28 7.72
C GLN A 77 -17.71 -11.75 6.47
N TYR A 78 -16.83 -10.92 5.93
CA TYR A 78 -16.04 -11.27 4.75
C TYR A 78 -14.98 -12.31 5.07
N GLN A 79 -14.36 -12.26 6.25
CA GLN A 79 -13.43 -13.30 6.71
C GLN A 79 -14.12 -14.66 6.79
N ALA A 80 -15.32 -14.72 7.35
CA ALA A 80 -16.12 -15.95 7.37
C ALA A 80 -16.46 -16.48 5.96
N ALA A 81 -16.53 -15.61 4.95
CA ALA A 81 -16.69 -16.02 3.56
C ALA A 81 -15.40 -16.63 2.99
N VAL A 82 -14.24 -16.07 3.34
CA VAL A 82 -12.92 -16.59 2.96
C VAL A 82 -12.67 -17.96 3.59
N ASP A 83 -12.97 -18.12 4.86
CA ASP A 83 -12.77 -19.38 5.61
C ASP A 83 -13.56 -20.56 5.02
N GLN A 84 -14.58 -20.29 4.21
CA GLN A 84 -15.38 -21.29 3.51
C GLN A 84 -14.82 -21.64 2.12
N GLN A 85 -13.82 -20.91 1.62
CA GLN A 85 -13.24 -21.19 0.31
C GLN A 85 -12.31 -22.41 0.37
N PRO A 86 -12.20 -23.15 -0.74
CA PRO A 86 -11.26 -24.25 -0.81
C PRO A 86 -9.82 -23.74 -0.70
N PRO A 87 -8.89 -24.55 -0.13
CA PRO A 87 -7.48 -24.22 -0.13
C PRO A 87 -6.96 -24.04 -1.57
N ILE A 88 -5.90 -23.26 -1.70
CA ILE A 88 -5.21 -23.06 -2.98
C ILE A 88 -4.61 -24.38 -3.43
N THR A 89 -4.75 -24.68 -4.72
CA THR A 89 -4.20 -25.88 -5.37
C THR A 89 -3.30 -25.49 -6.53
N ASP A 90 -2.47 -26.44 -6.99
CA ASP A 90 -1.55 -26.21 -8.12
C ASP A 90 -2.28 -26.08 -9.48
N ASP A 91 -3.57 -26.42 -9.53
CA ASP A 91 -4.39 -26.32 -10.75
C ASP A 91 -5.00 -24.90 -10.92
N GLU A 92 -4.80 -24.00 -9.96
CA GLU A 92 -5.32 -22.63 -10.04
C GLU A 92 -4.41 -21.71 -10.87
N TRP A 93 -4.92 -20.57 -11.29
CA TRP A 93 -4.16 -19.57 -12.04
C TRP A 93 -3.24 -18.80 -11.12
N ILE A 94 -2.00 -19.25 -11.02
CA ILE A 94 -0.96 -18.64 -10.18
C ILE A 94 0.02 -17.85 -11.06
N TYR A 95 0.31 -16.60 -10.66
CA TYR A 95 1.38 -15.80 -11.24
C TYR A 95 2.42 -15.45 -10.17
N GLY A 96 3.69 -15.63 -10.49
CA GLY A 96 4.81 -15.47 -9.56
C GLY A 96 5.36 -16.81 -9.08
N ASN A 97 6.21 -16.76 -8.06
CA ASN A 97 6.85 -17.94 -7.48
C ASN A 97 5.83 -18.73 -6.62
N PRO A 98 5.55 -20.00 -6.90
CA PRO A 98 4.60 -20.79 -6.09
C PRO A 98 4.98 -20.91 -4.61
N ASP A 99 6.27 -20.74 -4.26
CA ASP A 99 6.77 -20.81 -2.90
C ASP A 99 6.89 -19.42 -2.23
N ALA A 100 6.38 -18.36 -2.86
CA ALA A 100 6.42 -17.02 -2.30
C ALA A 100 5.66 -16.93 -0.97
N PRO A 101 6.26 -16.27 0.06
CA PRO A 101 5.65 -16.17 1.39
C PRO A 101 4.41 -15.27 1.45
N ILE A 102 4.28 -14.34 0.50
CA ILE A 102 3.10 -13.49 0.36
C ILE A 102 2.22 -14.04 -0.74
N THR A 103 1.03 -14.48 -0.38
CA THR A 103 0.02 -14.94 -1.33
C THR A 103 -1.13 -13.94 -1.37
N VAL A 104 -1.39 -13.37 -2.53
CA VAL A 104 -2.56 -12.53 -2.81
C VAL A 104 -3.56 -13.39 -3.58
N VAL A 105 -4.75 -13.61 -3.03
CA VAL A 105 -5.87 -14.22 -3.77
C VAL A 105 -6.80 -13.10 -4.20
N GLU A 106 -6.92 -12.89 -5.50
CA GLU A 106 -7.81 -11.90 -6.08
C GLU A 106 -9.05 -12.56 -6.67
N TYR A 107 -10.24 -12.17 -6.15
CA TYR A 107 -11.52 -12.57 -6.71
C TYR A 107 -12.03 -11.42 -7.56
N GLU A 108 -12.13 -11.65 -8.87
CA GLU A 108 -12.31 -10.57 -9.82
C GLU A 108 -13.34 -10.84 -10.90
N ASP A 109 -13.83 -9.76 -11.49
CA ASP A 109 -14.68 -9.70 -12.65
C ASP A 109 -13.99 -8.87 -13.73
N PHE A 110 -13.74 -9.45 -14.89
CA PHE A 110 -13.05 -8.73 -15.97
C PHE A 110 -13.77 -7.48 -16.46
N GLN A 111 -15.08 -7.36 -16.21
CA GLN A 111 -15.83 -6.15 -16.57
C GLN A 111 -15.88 -5.11 -15.45
N CYS A 112 -15.42 -5.42 -14.24
CA CYS A 112 -15.35 -4.48 -13.13
C CYS A 112 -14.34 -3.36 -13.39
N PRO A 113 -14.73 -2.08 -13.31
CA PRO A 113 -13.85 -0.96 -13.65
C PRO A 113 -12.69 -0.74 -12.65
N ALA A 114 -12.77 -1.29 -11.44
CA ALA A 114 -11.72 -1.17 -10.42
C ALA A 114 -10.65 -2.27 -10.53
N CYS A 115 -11.00 -3.44 -11.06
CA CYS A 115 -10.13 -4.60 -11.15
C CYS A 115 -8.85 -4.38 -11.98
N PRO A 116 -8.87 -3.71 -13.15
CA PRO A 116 -7.65 -3.56 -13.95
C PRO A 116 -6.51 -2.86 -13.21
N SER A 117 -6.85 -1.82 -12.44
CA SER A 117 -5.84 -1.07 -11.68
C SER A 117 -5.19 -1.91 -10.58
N PHE A 118 -5.99 -2.74 -9.91
CA PHE A 118 -5.50 -3.61 -8.84
C PHE A 118 -4.67 -4.76 -9.43
N SER A 119 -5.24 -5.56 -10.32
CA SER A 119 -4.65 -6.78 -10.83
C SER A 119 -3.36 -6.55 -11.63
N LEU A 120 -3.34 -5.54 -12.51
CA LEU A 120 -2.11 -5.18 -13.23
C LEU A 120 -1.05 -4.62 -12.26
N GLY A 121 -1.47 -3.85 -11.25
CA GLY A 121 -0.57 -3.32 -10.22
C GLY A 121 0.08 -4.43 -9.36
N ILE A 122 -0.66 -5.48 -9.00
CA ILE A 122 -0.12 -6.65 -8.30
C ILE A 122 0.91 -7.39 -9.17
N LYS A 123 0.64 -7.56 -10.46
CA LYS A 123 1.61 -8.19 -11.38
C LYS A 123 2.90 -7.38 -11.51
N ASP A 124 2.81 -6.06 -11.57
CA ASP A 124 3.99 -5.19 -11.56
C ASP A 124 4.79 -5.34 -10.26
N LEU A 125 4.10 -5.45 -9.12
CA LEU A 125 4.72 -5.67 -7.82
C LEU A 125 5.40 -7.04 -7.73
N ILE A 126 4.79 -8.11 -8.27
CA ILE A 126 5.40 -9.44 -8.37
C ILE A 126 6.66 -9.40 -9.24
N ASN A 127 6.63 -8.67 -10.36
CA ASN A 127 7.81 -8.52 -11.22
C ASN A 127 8.94 -7.77 -10.51
N GLN A 128 8.62 -6.89 -9.57
CA GLN A 128 9.60 -6.16 -8.75
C GLN A 128 10.13 -7.04 -7.61
N TYR A 129 9.30 -7.87 -6.99
CA TYR A 129 9.61 -8.74 -5.84
C TYR A 129 9.27 -10.22 -6.13
N PRO A 130 9.93 -10.85 -7.11
CA PRO A 130 9.52 -12.17 -7.63
C PRO A 130 9.72 -13.32 -6.65
N SER A 131 10.54 -13.15 -5.61
CA SER A 131 10.75 -14.15 -4.56
C SER A 131 9.71 -14.07 -3.44
N SER A 132 9.10 -12.90 -3.22
CA SER A 132 8.33 -12.64 -2.01
C SER A 132 6.82 -12.67 -2.20
N ILE A 133 6.32 -12.46 -3.43
CA ILE A 133 4.90 -12.33 -3.68
C ILE A 133 4.44 -13.17 -4.87
N ARG A 134 3.26 -13.77 -4.73
CA ARG A 134 2.51 -14.43 -5.81
C ARG A 134 1.05 -14.00 -5.78
N VAL A 135 0.36 -14.12 -6.91
CA VAL A 135 -1.09 -13.96 -6.99
C VAL A 135 -1.76 -15.24 -7.44
N VAL A 136 -2.94 -15.50 -6.87
CA VAL A 136 -3.88 -16.54 -7.29
C VAL A 136 -5.14 -15.84 -7.77
N PHE A 137 -5.49 -16.03 -9.02
CA PHE A 137 -6.70 -15.46 -9.60
C PHE A 137 -7.91 -16.40 -9.43
N ARG A 138 -9.04 -15.84 -9.00
CA ARG A 138 -10.32 -16.54 -8.86
C ARG A 138 -11.44 -15.72 -9.45
N HIS A 139 -12.20 -16.28 -10.38
CA HIS A 139 -13.35 -15.61 -10.97
C HIS A 139 -14.43 -15.27 -9.93
N LEU A 140 -14.94 -14.05 -9.97
CA LEU A 140 -16.11 -13.59 -9.21
C LEU A 140 -17.00 -12.73 -10.11
N PRO A 141 -17.57 -13.32 -11.19
CA PRO A 141 -18.44 -12.60 -12.12
C PRO A 141 -19.69 -12.06 -11.43
N LEU A 142 -20.04 -10.80 -11.69
CA LEU A 142 -21.19 -10.10 -11.11
C LEU A 142 -22.26 -9.84 -12.21
N PRO A 143 -22.98 -10.87 -12.69
CA PRO A 143 -23.85 -10.75 -13.86
C PRO A 143 -25.07 -9.84 -13.64
N SER A 144 -25.37 -9.45 -12.42
CA SER A 144 -26.43 -8.49 -12.11
C SER A 144 -26.11 -7.05 -12.55
N ILE A 145 -24.83 -6.73 -12.72
CA ILE A 145 -24.32 -5.40 -13.09
C ILE A 145 -23.38 -5.43 -14.29
N HIS A 146 -22.86 -6.59 -14.68
CA HIS A 146 -21.91 -6.78 -15.77
C HIS A 146 -22.42 -7.84 -16.74
N ASP A 147 -22.90 -7.41 -17.90
CA ASP A 147 -23.55 -8.26 -18.90
C ASP A 147 -22.61 -9.27 -19.58
N LYS A 148 -21.31 -9.03 -19.54
CA LYS A 148 -20.26 -9.90 -20.11
C LYS A 148 -19.40 -10.60 -19.06
N ALA A 149 -19.78 -10.55 -17.77
CA ALA A 149 -18.99 -11.10 -16.68
C ALA A 149 -18.60 -12.57 -16.90
N TYR A 150 -19.55 -13.42 -17.32
CA TYR A 150 -19.24 -14.82 -17.56
C TYR A 150 -18.49 -15.07 -18.86
N ILE A 151 -18.89 -14.43 -19.98
CA ILE A 151 -18.25 -14.70 -21.26
C ILE A 151 -16.80 -14.21 -21.28
N SER A 152 -16.46 -13.15 -20.53
CA SER A 152 -15.07 -12.71 -20.36
C SER A 152 -14.26 -13.68 -19.50
N SER A 153 -14.87 -14.26 -18.44
CA SER A 153 -14.25 -15.34 -17.67
C SER A 153 -13.98 -16.57 -18.56
N MET A 154 -14.95 -16.96 -19.39
CA MET A 154 -14.81 -18.08 -20.34
C MET A 154 -13.69 -17.82 -21.36
N ALA A 155 -13.50 -16.56 -21.80
CA ALA A 155 -12.41 -16.21 -22.72
C ALA A 155 -11.02 -16.38 -22.07
N ALA A 156 -10.90 -16.03 -20.80
CA ALA A 156 -9.65 -16.24 -20.06
C ALA A 156 -9.37 -17.74 -19.86
N GLU A 157 -10.38 -18.51 -19.47
CA GLU A 157 -10.28 -19.98 -19.30
C GLU A 157 -9.94 -20.70 -20.62
N ALA A 158 -10.60 -20.34 -21.73
CA ALA A 158 -10.32 -20.90 -23.05
C ALA A 158 -8.87 -20.65 -23.51
N ALA A 159 -8.32 -19.47 -23.20
CA ALA A 159 -6.91 -19.18 -23.43
C ALA A 159 -6.01 -19.95 -22.45
N GLY A 160 -6.46 -20.09 -21.20
CA GLY A 160 -5.78 -20.84 -20.15
C GLY A 160 -5.64 -22.32 -20.49
N ALA A 161 -6.66 -22.95 -21.09
CA ALA A 161 -6.60 -24.33 -21.58
C ALA A 161 -5.47 -24.56 -22.61
N GLN A 162 -5.00 -23.48 -23.24
CA GLN A 162 -3.87 -23.48 -24.17
C GLN A 162 -2.61 -22.81 -23.56
N GLY A 163 -2.55 -22.63 -22.22
CA GLY A 163 -1.40 -22.10 -21.48
C GLY A 163 -1.22 -20.59 -21.59
N LYS A 164 -2.29 -19.83 -21.92
CA LYS A 164 -2.28 -18.40 -22.15
C LYS A 164 -3.30 -17.62 -21.30
N PHE A 165 -3.59 -18.12 -20.09
CA PHE A 165 -4.51 -17.46 -19.17
C PHE A 165 -4.07 -16.01 -18.88
N TRP A 166 -2.83 -15.83 -18.42
CA TRP A 166 -2.33 -14.53 -17.98
C TRP A 166 -2.18 -13.53 -19.11
N GLU A 167 -1.86 -13.98 -20.31
CA GLU A 167 -1.82 -13.11 -21.48
C GLU A 167 -3.22 -12.64 -21.89
N MET A 168 -4.23 -13.52 -21.86
CA MET A 168 -5.62 -13.14 -22.14
C MET A 168 -6.19 -12.26 -21.01
N HIS A 169 -5.89 -12.59 -19.77
CA HIS A 169 -6.20 -11.77 -18.60
C HIS A 169 -5.73 -10.32 -18.78
N ASP A 170 -4.45 -10.12 -19.13
CA ASP A 170 -3.89 -8.80 -19.37
C ASP A 170 -4.59 -8.07 -20.53
N LEU A 171 -4.86 -8.78 -21.63
CA LEU A 171 -5.57 -8.19 -22.77
C LEU A 171 -6.99 -7.75 -22.39
N LEU A 172 -7.71 -8.57 -21.61
CA LEU A 172 -9.06 -8.24 -21.12
C LEU A 172 -9.02 -6.96 -20.27
N TYR A 173 -8.06 -6.80 -19.37
CA TYR A 173 -7.96 -5.62 -18.51
C TYR A 173 -7.43 -4.38 -19.23
N ILE A 174 -6.35 -4.51 -19.99
CA ILE A 174 -5.74 -3.38 -20.72
C ILE A 174 -6.72 -2.77 -21.73
N ASN A 175 -7.54 -3.60 -22.37
CA ASN A 175 -8.51 -3.16 -23.37
C ASN A 175 -9.95 -3.09 -22.84
N GLN A 176 -10.15 -3.11 -21.49
CA GLN A 176 -11.47 -3.17 -20.88
C GLN A 176 -12.41 -2.08 -21.41
N GLN A 177 -11.93 -0.84 -21.56
CA GLN A 177 -12.73 0.27 -22.05
C GLN A 177 -13.20 0.10 -23.52
N GLU A 178 -12.46 -0.70 -24.32
CA GLU A 178 -12.82 -0.97 -25.69
C GLU A 178 -14.02 -1.94 -25.76
N TRP A 179 -13.96 -3.05 -25.02
CA TRP A 179 -14.92 -4.13 -25.17
C TRP A 179 -16.13 -4.08 -24.23
N THR A 180 -16.06 -3.36 -23.10
CA THR A 180 -17.19 -3.29 -22.15
C THR A 180 -18.46 -2.71 -22.75
N GLY A 181 -18.35 -1.78 -23.71
CA GLY A 181 -19.48 -1.18 -24.41
C GLY A 181 -20.01 -2.00 -25.61
N MET A 182 -19.39 -3.12 -25.98
CA MET A 182 -19.80 -3.98 -27.09
C MET A 182 -21.05 -4.82 -26.74
N THR A 183 -21.72 -5.33 -27.75
CA THR A 183 -22.65 -6.46 -27.58
C THR A 183 -21.86 -7.73 -27.25
N GLU A 184 -22.51 -8.73 -26.68
CA GLU A 184 -21.83 -10.00 -26.39
C GLU A 184 -21.26 -10.66 -27.67
N GLU A 185 -22.00 -10.60 -28.79
CA GLU A 185 -21.54 -11.10 -30.09
C GLU A 185 -20.26 -10.38 -30.57
N ALA A 186 -20.24 -9.06 -30.48
CA ALA A 186 -19.05 -8.26 -30.84
C ALA A 186 -17.87 -8.49 -29.89
N PHE A 187 -18.13 -8.74 -28.61
CA PHE A 187 -17.10 -9.14 -27.65
C PHE A 187 -16.51 -10.51 -28.00
N VAL A 188 -17.34 -11.48 -28.39
CA VAL A 188 -16.86 -12.80 -28.84
C VAL A 188 -15.94 -12.68 -30.06
N ASP A 189 -16.33 -11.87 -31.05
CA ASP A 189 -15.46 -11.61 -32.22
C ASP A 189 -14.14 -10.95 -31.79
N TRP A 190 -14.19 -10.01 -30.85
CA TRP A 190 -13.01 -9.37 -30.26
C TRP A 190 -12.12 -10.39 -29.54
N ALA A 191 -12.70 -11.28 -28.70
CA ALA A 191 -11.95 -12.29 -27.96
C ALA A 191 -11.25 -13.30 -28.90
N ILE A 192 -11.93 -13.72 -29.96
CA ILE A 192 -11.36 -14.58 -31.01
C ILE A 192 -10.19 -13.88 -31.72
N MET A 193 -10.32 -12.58 -31.99
CA MET A 193 -9.23 -11.79 -32.58
C MET A 193 -8.02 -11.74 -31.63
N GLN A 194 -8.24 -11.54 -30.31
CA GLN A 194 -7.15 -11.57 -29.32
C GLN A 194 -6.51 -12.97 -29.23
N ALA A 195 -7.30 -14.04 -29.25
CA ALA A 195 -6.80 -15.40 -29.29
C ALA A 195 -5.88 -15.63 -30.51
N GLY A 196 -6.25 -15.07 -31.67
CA GLY A 196 -5.40 -15.10 -32.86
C GLY A 196 -4.08 -14.32 -32.68
N ALA A 197 -4.12 -13.17 -31.98
CA ALA A 197 -2.93 -12.39 -31.67
C ALA A 197 -1.99 -13.10 -30.67
N LEU A 198 -2.56 -13.96 -29.81
CA LEU A 198 -1.83 -14.83 -28.89
C LEU A 198 -1.33 -16.15 -29.53
N GLU A 199 -1.56 -16.33 -30.84
CA GLU A 199 -1.18 -17.51 -31.59
C GLU A 199 -1.85 -18.81 -31.09
N LEU A 200 -3.09 -18.72 -30.54
CA LEU A 200 -3.86 -19.85 -30.08
C LEU A 200 -4.51 -20.62 -31.26
N ASP A 201 -4.82 -21.88 -31.03
CA ASP A 201 -5.71 -22.65 -31.91
C ASP A 201 -7.14 -22.08 -31.78
N ILE A 202 -7.59 -21.41 -32.84
CA ILE A 202 -8.87 -20.69 -32.84
C ILE A 202 -10.06 -21.65 -32.76
N GLU A 203 -10.01 -22.83 -33.46
CA GLU A 203 -11.08 -23.80 -33.41
C GLU A 203 -11.25 -24.37 -31.98
N GLN A 204 -10.13 -24.64 -31.31
CA GLN A 204 -10.16 -25.09 -29.92
C GLN A 204 -10.61 -23.95 -28.98
N PHE A 205 -10.12 -22.73 -29.17
CA PHE A 205 -10.52 -21.57 -28.37
C PHE A 205 -12.02 -21.31 -28.44
N GLU A 206 -12.59 -21.31 -29.63
CA GLU A 206 -14.05 -21.13 -29.82
C GLU A 206 -14.85 -22.25 -29.14
N LYS A 207 -14.37 -23.49 -29.23
CA LYS A 207 -15.01 -24.62 -28.56
C LYS A 207 -15.00 -24.45 -27.03
N ASP A 208 -13.85 -24.05 -26.46
CA ASP A 208 -13.70 -23.89 -25.02
C ASP A 208 -14.41 -22.64 -24.51
N LEU A 209 -14.46 -21.57 -25.31
CA LEU A 209 -15.22 -20.35 -25.03
C LEU A 209 -16.73 -20.62 -24.82
N PHE A 210 -17.27 -21.62 -25.51
CA PHE A 210 -18.68 -22.01 -25.42
C PHE A 210 -18.89 -23.36 -24.72
N ASP A 211 -17.93 -23.80 -23.91
CA ASP A 211 -18.06 -25.01 -23.10
C ASP A 211 -19.15 -24.85 -22.04
N GLU A 212 -20.27 -25.56 -22.21
CA GLU A 212 -21.41 -25.45 -21.28
C GLU A 212 -21.13 -26.08 -19.92
N GLU A 213 -20.24 -27.08 -19.83
CA GLU A 213 -19.87 -27.73 -18.56
C GLU A 213 -19.00 -26.80 -17.73
N LEU A 214 -17.97 -26.22 -18.30
CA LEU A 214 -17.13 -25.18 -17.64
C LEU A 214 -17.97 -23.97 -17.24
N ARG A 215 -18.87 -23.52 -18.11
CA ARG A 215 -19.79 -22.41 -17.78
C ARG A 215 -20.65 -22.71 -16.55
N ALA A 216 -21.25 -23.90 -16.48
CA ALA A 216 -22.07 -24.31 -15.36
C ALA A 216 -21.27 -24.48 -14.07
N GLU A 217 -20.02 -24.91 -14.16
CA GLU A 217 -19.10 -24.97 -13.02
C GLU A 217 -18.80 -23.57 -12.48
N LEU A 218 -18.40 -22.64 -13.33
CA LEU A 218 -18.15 -21.22 -12.94
C LEU A 218 -19.39 -20.58 -12.31
N GLU A 219 -20.58 -20.82 -12.86
CA GLU A 219 -21.84 -20.32 -12.31
C GLU A 219 -22.12 -20.90 -10.92
N THR A 220 -21.85 -22.19 -10.72
CA THR A 220 -22.05 -22.87 -9.43
C THR A 220 -21.11 -22.34 -8.35
N ILE A 221 -19.82 -22.25 -8.66
CA ILE A 221 -18.79 -21.71 -7.75
C ILE A 221 -19.11 -20.25 -7.42
N ASN A 222 -19.47 -19.45 -8.42
CA ASN A 222 -19.82 -18.05 -8.22
C ASN A 222 -21.04 -17.87 -7.32
N GLN A 223 -22.09 -18.67 -7.50
CA GLN A 223 -23.26 -18.64 -6.61
C GLN A 223 -22.90 -18.96 -5.16
N GLN A 224 -21.99 -19.90 -4.93
CA GLN A 224 -21.49 -20.21 -3.59
C GLN A 224 -20.73 -19.03 -2.98
N ARG A 225 -19.85 -18.37 -3.74
CA ARG A 225 -19.09 -17.18 -3.30
C ARG A 225 -20.01 -16.01 -2.97
N LEU A 226 -20.97 -15.72 -3.83
CA LEU A 226 -21.97 -14.67 -3.60
C LEU A 226 -22.85 -14.98 -2.36
N ALA A 227 -23.25 -16.24 -2.18
CA ALA A 227 -24.02 -16.65 -0.99
C ALA A 227 -23.20 -16.59 0.30
N ALA A 228 -21.89 -16.78 0.22
CA ALA A 228 -20.97 -16.60 1.34
C ALA A 228 -20.74 -15.12 1.69
N GLY A 229 -21.14 -14.16 0.84
CA GLY A 229 -21.03 -12.73 1.09
C GLY A 229 -19.96 -12.00 0.25
N MET A 230 -19.30 -12.66 -0.70
CA MET A 230 -18.37 -12.02 -1.63
C MET A 230 -19.17 -11.32 -2.74
N THR A 231 -19.58 -10.07 -2.52
CA THR A 231 -20.55 -9.36 -3.38
C THR A 231 -20.00 -8.16 -4.12
N TYR A 232 -18.69 -7.95 -4.08
CA TYR A 232 -17.98 -6.85 -4.76
C TYR A 232 -16.65 -7.32 -5.32
N THR A 233 -16.12 -6.60 -6.31
CA THR A 233 -14.81 -6.85 -6.91
C THR A 233 -14.01 -5.53 -7.02
N PRO A 234 -12.66 -5.55 -6.93
CA PRO A 234 -11.87 -6.71 -6.54
C PRO A 234 -12.12 -7.10 -5.08
N PHE A 235 -12.28 -8.41 -4.80
CA PHE A 235 -12.29 -8.92 -3.44
C PHE A 235 -10.95 -9.61 -3.18
N VAL A 236 -10.18 -9.11 -2.23
CA VAL A 236 -8.77 -9.46 -2.08
C VAL A 236 -8.52 -10.10 -0.73
N VAL A 237 -7.71 -11.15 -0.74
CA VAL A 237 -7.23 -11.88 0.44
C VAL A 237 -5.72 -11.93 0.38
N VAL A 238 -5.06 -11.57 1.47
CA VAL A 238 -3.60 -11.65 1.60
C VAL A 238 -3.28 -12.57 2.78
N ASN A 239 -2.54 -13.65 2.51
CA ASN A 239 -2.18 -14.66 3.50
C ASN A 239 -3.37 -15.09 4.37
N ASP A 240 -4.46 -15.53 3.70
CA ASP A 240 -5.73 -16.00 4.29
C ASP A 240 -6.56 -14.93 5.03
N ARG A 241 -6.19 -13.65 4.94
CA ARG A 241 -6.93 -12.54 5.55
C ARG A 241 -7.54 -11.62 4.50
N VAL A 242 -8.80 -11.24 4.71
CA VAL A 242 -9.47 -10.25 3.84
C VAL A 242 -8.72 -8.94 3.89
N TRP A 243 -8.34 -8.43 2.74
CA TRP A 243 -7.62 -7.17 2.60
C TRP A 243 -8.59 -6.04 2.21
N ARG A 244 -8.67 -5.00 3.05
CA ARG A 244 -9.51 -3.81 2.84
C ARG A 244 -8.76 -2.52 3.18
N ASN A 245 -9.28 -1.41 2.67
CA ASN A 245 -8.75 -0.06 2.87
C ASN A 245 -8.25 0.18 4.30
N ASN A 246 -7.02 0.62 4.46
CA ASN A 246 -6.27 0.87 5.71
C ASN A 246 -5.73 -0.39 6.42
N GLN A 247 -5.72 -1.51 5.77
CA GLN A 247 -5.07 -2.72 6.28
C GLN A 247 -3.57 -2.66 6.05
N PRO A 248 -2.80 -3.47 6.82
CA PRO A 248 -1.37 -3.42 6.68
C PRO A 248 -1.01 -3.49 5.22
N ASN A 249 -0.28 -2.49 4.81
CA ASN A 249 0.14 -2.29 3.46
C ASN A 249 0.89 -3.55 3.00
N LEU A 250 0.61 -4.04 1.81
CA LEU A 250 1.34 -5.16 1.20
C LEU A 250 2.86 -4.90 1.21
N TYR A 251 3.28 -3.65 1.12
CA TYR A 251 4.67 -3.22 1.28
C TYR A 251 5.24 -3.47 2.69
N SER A 252 4.44 -3.53 3.74
CA SER A 252 4.90 -3.92 5.07
C SER A 252 5.27 -5.41 5.12
N LEU A 253 4.50 -6.27 4.45
CA LEU A 253 4.87 -7.69 4.28
C LEU A 253 6.13 -7.85 3.43
N ILE A 254 6.27 -7.05 2.37
CA ILE A 254 7.50 -6.99 1.58
C ILE A 254 8.68 -6.56 2.46
N GLY A 255 8.47 -5.58 3.35
CA GLY A 255 9.46 -5.17 4.34
C GLY A 255 9.96 -6.33 5.19
N ILE A 256 9.05 -7.17 5.67
CA ILE A 256 9.39 -8.36 6.46
C ILE A 256 10.19 -9.37 5.63
N TYR A 257 9.69 -9.76 4.45
CA TYR A 257 10.24 -10.89 3.71
C TYR A 257 11.44 -10.56 2.80
N GLU A 258 11.56 -9.32 2.32
CA GLU A 258 12.68 -8.89 1.47
C GLU A 258 13.76 -8.15 2.24
N TYR A 259 13.39 -7.39 3.28
CA TYR A 259 14.30 -6.49 3.97
C TYR A 259 14.55 -6.86 5.44
N GLY A 260 14.00 -7.99 5.92
CA GLY A 260 14.23 -8.47 7.27
C GLY A 260 13.49 -7.66 8.35
N GLY A 261 12.31 -7.15 8.01
CA GLY A 261 11.43 -6.46 8.95
C GLY A 261 10.86 -7.41 10.02
N TYR A 262 9.99 -6.88 10.87
CA TYR A 262 9.60 -7.49 12.14
C TYR A 262 8.12 -7.89 12.14
N GLU A 263 7.86 -9.09 12.68
CA GLU A 263 6.51 -9.62 12.87
C GLU A 263 5.89 -9.22 14.21
N GLU A 264 6.71 -8.70 15.13
CA GLU A 264 6.34 -8.28 16.48
C GLU A 264 6.72 -6.81 16.72
N CYS A 265 6.09 -6.19 17.72
CA CYS A 265 6.45 -4.84 18.15
C CYS A 265 7.86 -4.83 18.73
N PRO A 266 8.67 -3.78 18.47
CA PRO A 266 10.01 -3.69 19.01
C PRO A 266 10.01 -3.63 20.54
N PRO A 267 11.00 -4.26 21.20
CA PRO A 267 11.20 -4.09 22.63
C PRO A 267 11.55 -2.64 22.94
N TRP A 268 11.41 -2.24 24.18
CA TRP A 268 12.00 -0.99 24.67
C TRP A 268 13.53 -1.12 24.71
N VAL A 269 14.21 -0.32 23.90
CA VAL A 269 15.67 -0.24 23.80
C VAL A 269 16.22 1.08 24.32
N ILE A 270 15.34 2.04 24.62
CA ILE A 270 15.66 3.30 25.26
C ILE A 270 15.31 3.26 26.74
N GLU A 271 16.00 4.08 27.54
CA GLU A 271 15.73 4.26 28.97
C GLU A 271 15.09 5.63 29.21
N GLU A 272 14.14 5.69 30.14
CA GLU A 272 13.52 6.93 30.59
C GLU A 272 14.58 7.92 31.07
N ASP A 273 14.37 9.22 30.88
CA ASP A 273 15.30 10.32 31.27
C ASP A 273 16.70 10.21 30.62
N THR A 274 16.90 9.43 29.58
CA THR A 274 18.19 9.29 28.90
C THR A 274 18.21 10.06 27.59
N SER A 275 19.23 10.88 27.37
CA SER A 275 19.45 11.62 26.14
C SER A 275 20.21 10.75 25.12
N TYR A 276 19.72 10.68 23.89
CA TYR A 276 20.33 9.96 22.80
C TYR A 276 20.77 10.88 21.68
N LEU A 277 21.96 10.59 21.12
CA LEU A 277 22.47 11.21 19.90
C LEU A 277 22.54 10.15 18.81
N ALA A 278 21.93 10.42 17.68
CA ALA A 278 22.05 9.64 16.48
C ALA A 278 23.05 10.31 15.53
N LYS A 279 24.03 9.54 15.07
CA LYS A 279 25.03 9.96 14.10
C LYS A 279 24.79 9.25 12.79
N LEU A 280 24.30 9.96 11.79
CA LEU A 280 24.08 9.46 10.45
C LEU A 280 25.37 9.61 9.64
N ASP A 281 26.01 8.50 9.27
CA ASP A 281 27.09 8.49 8.28
C ASP A 281 26.49 8.50 6.88
N THR A 282 26.69 9.59 6.14
CA THR A 282 26.09 9.76 4.81
C THR A 282 27.11 10.12 3.74
N SER A 283 26.76 9.91 2.48
CA SER A 283 27.58 10.35 1.35
C SER A 283 27.69 11.89 1.21
N ALA A 284 26.86 12.65 1.94
CA ALA A 284 26.94 14.12 2.03
C ALA A 284 27.82 14.59 3.20
N GLY A 285 28.09 13.71 4.17
CA GLY A 285 28.80 14.00 5.41
C GLY A 285 28.13 13.38 6.62
N GLU A 286 28.71 13.56 7.81
CA GLU A 286 28.20 13.05 9.07
C GLU A 286 27.17 14.02 9.67
N ILE A 287 25.95 13.56 9.94
CA ILE A 287 24.87 14.38 10.49
C ILE A 287 24.55 13.89 11.91
N ASP A 288 24.81 14.73 12.89
CA ASP A 288 24.50 14.48 14.30
C ASP A 288 23.10 15.02 14.63
N ILE A 289 22.26 14.19 15.28
CA ILE A 289 20.86 14.49 15.61
C ILE A 289 20.62 14.20 17.08
N GLU A 290 20.17 15.20 17.85
CA GLU A 290 19.68 15.02 19.21
C GLU A 290 18.26 14.45 19.17
N LEU A 291 17.99 13.35 19.89
CA LEU A 291 16.69 12.71 19.94
C LEU A 291 15.88 13.16 21.17
N PHE A 292 14.59 13.38 20.99
CA PHE A 292 13.69 13.95 22.01
C PHE A 292 12.92 12.84 22.75
N THR A 293 13.62 12.05 23.55
CA THR A 293 13.08 10.88 24.27
C THR A 293 11.82 11.20 25.09
N ASP A 294 11.82 12.33 25.82
CA ASP A 294 10.70 12.72 26.67
C ASP A 294 9.48 13.21 25.90
N SER A 295 9.67 13.68 24.66
CA SER A 295 8.61 14.27 23.84
C SER A 295 7.99 13.31 22.86
N ALA A 296 8.73 12.27 22.42
CA ALA A 296 8.31 11.30 21.44
C ALA A 296 8.97 9.93 21.68
N PRO A 297 8.72 9.28 22.83
CA PRO A 297 9.39 8.03 23.21
C PRO A 297 9.13 6.88 22.24
N LEU A 298 7.94 6.76 21.62
CA LEU A 298 7.66 5.71 20.64
C LEU A 298 8.52 5.88 19.38
N ALA A 299 8.56 7.10 18.84
CA ALA A 299 9.34 7.40 17.65
C ALA A 299 10.84 7.23 17.92
N VAL A 300 11.34 7.70 19.06
CA VAL A 300 12.74 7.55 19.45
C VAL A 300 13.07 6.07 19.64
N ASN A 301 12.23 5.30 20.34
CA ASN A 301 12.46 3.86 20.55
C ASN A 301 12.51 3.10 19.22
N SER A 302 11.54 3.33 18.34
CA SER A 302 11.51 2.68 17.01
C SER A 302 12.75 3.05 16.19
N PHE A 303 13.13 4.32 16.17
CA PHE A 303 14.30 4.78 15.43
C PHE A 303 15.61 4.19 15.97
N VAL A 304 15.80 4.20 17.29
CA VAL A 304 16.98 3.62 17.95
C VAL A 304 17.07 2.11 17.73
N PHE A 305 15.94 1.40 17.90
CA PHE A 305 15.87 -0.04 17.64
C PHE A 305 16.27 -0.36 16.19
N LEU A 306 15.66 0.30 15.23
CA LEU A 306 15.92 0.07 13.80
C LEU A 306 17.37 0.43 13.41
N ALA A 307 17.94 1.48 14.01
CA ALA A 307 19.34 1.84 13.80
C ALA A 307 20.31 0.77 14.36
N GLN A 308 20.02 0.23 15.54
CA GLN A 308 20.82 -0.82 16.16
C GLN A 308 20.77 -2.15 15.38
N GLU A 309 19.62 -2.44 14.76
CA GLU A 309 19.42 -3.64 13.94
C GLU A 309 19.91 -3.46 12.48
N GLY A 310 20.45 -2.29 12.11
CA GLY A 310 20.99 -2.03 10.78
C GLY A 310 19.93 -1.80 9.69
N TRP A 311 18.68 -1.51 10.07
CA TRP A 311 17.60 -1.24 9.11
C TRP A 311 17.90 -0.07 8.17
N PHE A 312 18.70 0.91 8.64
CA PHE A 312 19.05 2.10 7.87
C PHE A 312 20.38 1.96 7.11
N ASP A 313 21.04 0.80 7.14
CA ASP A 313 22.30 0.59 6.44
C ASP A 313 22.08 0.60 4.92
N GLU A 314 22.88 1.42 4.23
CA GLU A 314 22.80 1.62 2.78
C GLU A 314 21.44 2.12 2.25
N VAL A 315 20.66 2.80 3.09
CA VAL A 315 19.37 3.38 2.72
C VAL A 315 19.54 4.77 2.10
N TYR A 316 18.71 5.09 1.11
CA TYR A 316 18.78 6.35 0.39
C TYR A 316 17.80 7.40 0.93
N PHE A 317 18.21 8.68 0.83
CA PHE A 317 17.23 9.76 0.82
C PHE A 317 16.46 9.68 -0.51
N HIS A 318 15.35 8.98 -0.50
CA HIS A 318 14.58 8.67 -1.70
C HIS A 318 13.72 9.83 -2.20
N ARG A 319 13.43 10.82 -1.33
CA ARG A 319 12.70 12.05 -1.68
C ARG A 319 13.36 13.25 -0.99
N VAL A 320 13.87 14.19 -1.78
CA VAL A 320 14.52 15.42 -1.28
C VAL A 320 13.99 16.61 -2.08
N VAL A 321 13.13 17.41 -1.44
CA VAL A 321 12.50 18.59 -2.04
C VAL A 321 13.14 19.84 -1.46
N GLU A 322 13.65 20.71 -2.33
CA GLU A 322 14.29 21.98 -1.94
C GLU A 322 13.31 22.84 -1.12
N ASP A 323 13.85 23.50 -0.08
CA ASP A 323 13.08 24.35 0.84
C ASP A 323 11.91 23.61 1.53
N PHE A 324 11.96 22.29 1.61
CA PHE A 324 10.93 21.48 2.27
C PHE A 324 11.55 20.41 3.16
N VAL A 325 11.75 19.17 2.65
CA VAL A 325 12.24 18.05 3.46
C VAL A 325 13.20 17.14 2.67
N ALA A 326 14.06 16.43 3.41
CA ALA A 326 14.82 15.27 2.97
C ALA A 326 14.27 14.02 3.68
N GLN A 327 13.66 13.09 2.94
CA GLN A 327 12.99 11.89 3.46
C GLN A 327 13.77 10.62 3.14
N ALA A 328 13.91 9.75 4.15
CA ALA A 328 14.61 8.47 4.10
C ALA A 328 13.91 7.40 4.96
N GLY A 329 14.58 6.28 5.24
CA GLY A 329 14.10 5.24 6.17
C GLY A 329 13.35 4.09 5.54
N ASP A 330 13.22 4.06 4.20
CA ASP A 330 12.72 2.94 3.42
C ASP A 330 13.88 2.22 2.72
N PRO A 331 14.21 0.98 3.07
CA PRO A 331 15.32 0.25 2.47
C PRO A 331 15.13 -0.05 0.98
N SER A 332 13.88 -0.07 0.50
CA SER A 332 13.60 -0.23 -0.93
C SER A 332 13.86 1.04 -1.74
N GLY A 333 13.88 2.20 -1.09
CA GLY A 333 14.07 3.51 -1.70
C GLY A 333 12.90 4.02 -2.55
N ILE A 334 11.74 3.37 -2.53
CA ILE A 334 10.54 3.81 -3.27
C ILE A 334 9.56 4.63 -2.42
N GLY A 335 9.79 4.71 -1.10
CA GLY A 335 8.95 5.46 -0.16
C GLY A 335 7.68 4.72 0.27
N SER A 336 7.64 3.39 0.14
CA SER A 336 6.44 2.59 0.44
C SER A 336 6.67 1.44 1.41
N VAL A 337 7.91 0.94 1.54
CA VAL A 337 8.24 -0.18 2.42
C VAL A 337 8.45 0.32 3.86
N GLY A 338 7.99 -0.47 4.82
CA GLY A 338 8.11 -0.20 6.25
C GLY A 338 8.57 -1.44 7.03
N PRO A 339 8.79 -1.30 8.36
CA PRO A 339 9.46 -2.32 9.18
C PRO A 339 8.57 -3.51 9.56
N GLY A 340 7.29 -3.54 9.14
CA GLY A 340 6.34 -4.60 9.50
C GLY A 340 5.39 -4.22 10.64
N TYR A 341 5.59 -3.08 11.27
CA TYR A 341 4.73 -2.53 12.31
C TYR A 341 4.48 -1.03 12.10
N THR A 342 3.45 -0.51 12.76
CA THR A 342 3.15 0.92 12.85
C THR A 342 2.84 1.30 14.30
N PHE A 343 3.06 2.58 14.65
CA PHE A 343 2.78 3.11 15.98
C PHE A 343 2.11 4.49 15.92
N ALA A 344 1.50 4.87 17.06
CA ALA A 344 0.71 6.08 17.18
C ALA A 344 1.53 7.37 16.99
N ASP A 345 0.84 8.44 16.57
CA ASP A 345 1.40 9.78 16.50
C ASP A 345 1.64 10.36 17.89
N GLU A 346 2.76 11.10 18.07
CA GLU A 346 3.13 11.84 19.28
C GLU A 346 3.22 13.33 18.94
N ILE A 347 2.05 13.94 18.66
CA ILE A 347 1.94 15.31 18.11
C ILE A 347 1.55 16.37 19.12
N ASP A 348 1.10 16.01 20.34
CA ASP A 348 0.63 16.94 21.38
C ASP A 348 1.75 17.43 22.32
N ASN A 349 3.00 17.41 21.85
CA ASN A 349 4.20 17.73 22.63
C ASN A 349 4.62 19.21 22.55
N GLY A 350 3.91 20.04 21.79
CA GLY A 350 4.17 21.47 21.66
C GLY A 350 5.37 21.83 20.78
N LEU A 351 5.97 20.86 20.08
CA LEU A 351 7.04 21.06 19.11
C LEU A 351 6.49 21.56 17.78
N SER A 352 7.34 22.22 16.98
CA SER A 352 6.95 22.80 15.68
C SER A 352 8.08 22.65 14.67
N PHE A 353 7.72 22.43 13.41
CA PHE A 353 8.64 22.43 12.26
C PHE A 353 8.99 23.89 11.85
N ASP A 354 9.39 24.73 12.79
CA ASP A 354 9.59 26.18 12.61
C ASP A 354 10.94 26.57 11.98
N ARG A 355 11.82 25.60 11.74
CA ARG A 355 13.17 25.79 11.17
C ARG A 355 13.66 24.59 10.40
N ALA A 356 14.79 24.72 9.70
CA ALA A 356 15.53 23.60 9.14
C ALA A 356 16.17 22.74 10.25
N GLY A 357 16.36 21.45 9.98
CA GLY A 357 17.03 20.51 10.89
C GLY A 357 16.08 19.75 11.83
N ILE A 358 14.77 19.98 11.79
CA ILE A 358 13.84 19.23 12.62
C ILE A 358 13.60 17.83 12.02
N LEU A 359 13.75 16.79 12.87
CA LEU A 359 13.52 15.40 12.53
C LEU A 359 12.07 15.02 12.84
N GLY A 360 11.35 14.50 11.83
CA GLY A 360 9.97 14.05 11.96
C GLY A 360 9.74 12.68 11.36
N MET A 361 8.74 11.93 11.90
CA MET A 361 8.27 10.69 11.31
C MET A 361 7.45 10.94 10.04
N ALA A 362 7.73 10.22 8.98
CA ALA A 362 6.87 10.18 7.81
C ALA A 362 5.80 9.09 8.00
N ASN A 363 4.54 9.41 7.69
CA ASN A 363 3.42 8.49 7.82
C ASN A 363 2.49 8.53 6.61
N ALA A 364 1.59 7.56 6.50
CA ALA A 364 0.56 7.45 5.45
C ALA A 364 -0.83 7.90 5.94
N GLY A 365 -0.91 8.57 7.08
CA GLY A 365 -2.10 9.02 7.79
C GLY A 365 -1.88 8.90 9.29
N ALA A 366 -2.87 9.27 10.09
CA ALA A 366 -2.77 9.22 11.55
C ALA A 366 -2.40 7.80 12.04
N ASP A 367 -1.51 7.72 13.03
CA ASP A 367 -1.10 6.48 13.70
C ASP A 367 -0.49 5.41 12.75
N THR A 368 0.19 5.84 11.69
CA THR A 368 0.87 4.95 10.74
C THR A 368 2.39 5.19 10.66
N ASN A 369 3.00 5.69 11.74
CA ASN A 369 4.45 5.83 11.81
C ASN A 369 5.12 4.45 11.74
N GLY A 370 6.23 4.35 11.01
CA GLY A 370 7.00 3.11 10.85
C GLY A 370 8.49 3.37 10.94
N SER A 371 9.21 3.17 9.82
CA SER A 371 10.66 3.45 9.74
C SER A 371 11.02 4.73 9.00
N GLN A 372 10.10 5.27 8.20
CA GLN A 372 10.42 6.42 7.37
C GLN A 372 10.43 7.71 8.20
N PHE A 373 11.45 8.52 7.98
CA PHE A 373 11.63 9.80 8.64
C PHE A 373 12.01 10.89 7.62
N PHE A 374 11.87 12.13 8.02
CA PHE A 374 12.35 13.27 7.24
C PHE A 374 13.06 14.30 8.12
N ILE A 375 13.99 15.02 7.50
CA ILE A 375 14.65 16.19 8.09
C ILE A 375 14.15 17.42 7.33
N THR A 376 13.69 18.45 8.04
CA THR A 376 13.27 19.70 7.41
C THR A 376 14.47 20.47 6.84
N LEU A 377 14.33 21.02 5.63
CA LEU A 377 15.35 21.86 4.98
C LEU A 377 15.00 23.36 5.05
N ALA A 378 13.79 23.68 5.50
CA ALA A 378 13.28 25.03 5.77
C ALA A 378 12.15 24.95 6.79
N PRO A 379 11.65 26.07 7.35
CA PRO A 379 10.42 26.08 8.14
C PRO A 379 9.24 25.50 7.36
N THR A 380 8.54 24.51 7.94
CA THR A 380 7.43 23.77 7.32
C THR A 380 6.29 23.57 8.30
N THR A 381 5.85 24.65 8.95
CA THR A 381 4.83 24.63 10.02
C THR A 381 3.46 24.08 9.58
N ASP A 382 3.22 23.93 8.29
CA ASP A 382 2.03 23.23 7.76
C ASP A 382 1.99 21.73 8.12
N LEU A 383 3.13 21.18 8.60
CA LEU A 383 3.25 19.79 9.07
C LEU A 383 2.94 19.66 10.58
N ASP A 384 2.86 20.75 11.33
CA ASP A 384 2.58 20.76 12.78
C ASP A 384 1.25 20.06 13.09
N GLY A 385 1.23 19.26 14.17
CA GLY A 385 0.05 18.52 14.60
C GLY A 385 -0.40 17.39 13.64
N ARG A 386 0.45 17.00 12.69
CA ARG A 386 0.19 15.92 11.72
C ARG A 386 1.30 14.90 11.65
N TYR A 387 2.50 15.28 12.09
CA TYR A 387 3.68 14.43 12.06
C TYR A 387 4.42 14.53 13.38
N THR A 388 4.84 13.39 13.92
CA THR A 388 5.61 13.31 15.16
C THR A 388 6.99 13.93 14.98
N ILE A 389 7.32 14.94 15.78
CA ILE A 389 8.68 15.48 15.89
C ILE A 389 9.41 14.70 16.99
N PHE A 390 10.59 14.13 16.67
CA PHE A 390 11.32 13.31 17.61
C PHE A 390 12.82 13.60 17.71
N GLY A 391 13.31 14.66 17.04
CA GLY A 391 14.71 15.09 17.16
C GLY A 391 15.03 16.36 16.39
N GLU A 392 16.28 16.78 16.51
CA GLU A 392 16.83 17.97 15.85
C GLU A 392 18.29 17.77 15.48
N VAL A 393 18.68 18.17 14.27
CA VAL A 393 20.06 18.19 13.79
C VAL A 393 20.85 19.24 14.57
N THR A 394 22.06 18.90 15.07
CA THR A 394 22.92 19.80 15.78
C THR A 394 23.35 21.01 14.93
N GLU A 395 23.66 22.16 15.58
CA GLU A 395 24.08 23.35 14.84
C GLU A 395 25.31 23.11 13.96
N GLU A 396 26.22 22.24 14.38
CA GLU A 396 27.44 21.89 13.67
C GLU A 396 27.16 21.11 12.40
N SER A 397 26.09 20.31 12.38
CA SER A 397 25.70 19.42 11.24
C SER A 397 24.72 20.10 10.28
N LEU A 398 24.07 21.23 10.67
CA LEU A 398 23.10 21.90 9.77
C LEU A 398 23.67 22.23 8.37
N PRO A 399 24.93 22.69 8.21
CA PRO A 399 25.45 22.97 6.87
C PRO A 399 25.51 21.75 5.93
N ILE A 400 25.54 20.53 6.48
CA ILE A 400 25.62 19.29 5.67
C ILE A 400 24.29 19.02 4.96
N LEU A 401 23.18 19.54 5.49
CA LEU A 401 21.85 19.38 4.88
C LEU A 401 21.79 19.99 3.47
N ASP A 402 22.61 21.03 3.18
CA ASP A 402 22.70 21.66 1.87
C ASP A 402 23.38 20.74 0.81
N ASP A 403 24.17 19.78 1.27
CA ASP A 403 24.89 18.82 0.42
C ASP A 403 24.07 17.57 0.13
N ILE A 404 22.91 17.37 0.79
CA ILE A 404 21.97 16.29 0.47
C ILE A 404 21.41 16.51 -0.94
N LYS A 405 21.55 15.51 -1.80
CA LYS A 405 21.16 15.61 -3.22
C LYS A 405 19.67 15.83 -3.37
N ARG A 406 19.28 16.93 -4.02
CA ARG A 406 17.89 17.21 -4.37
C ARG A 406 17.35 16.13 -5.30
N ARG A 407 16.18 15.58 -4.95
CA ARG A 407 15.61 14.44 -5.65
C ARG A 407 14.11 14.42 -5.50
N GLU A 408 13.40 14.43 -6.61
CA GLU A 408 11.99 14.04 -6.66
C GLU A 408 11.87 12.50 -6.58
N PRO A 409 10.77 11.96 -6.06
CA PRO A 409 10.52 10.53 -6.07
C PRO A 409 10.66 9.97 -7.48
N GLN A 410 11.56 9.00 -7.65
CA GLN A 410 11.79 8.34 -8.94
C GLN A 410 11.25 6.92 -8.89
N PRO A 411 10.85 6.34 -10.02
CA PRO A 411 10.56 4.90 -10.08
C PRO A 411 11.76 4.12 -9.55
N ALA A 412 11.49 3.00 -8.87
CA ALA A 412 12.50 2.10 -8.34
C ALA A 412 13.62 1.84 -9.38
N ASN A 413 14.88 1.84 -8.93
CA ASN A 413 16.10 1.49 -9.65
C ASN A 413 16.97 2.61 -10.23
N ASN A 414 16.73 3.89 -9.95
CA ASN A 414 17.66 4.93 -10.31
C ASN A 414 18.14 5.72 -9.09
N PHE A 415 19.14 5.18 -8.39
CA PHE A 415 19.75 5.81 -7.19
C PHE A 415 21.12 6.42 -7.46
N ASP A 416 21.58 6.49 -8.71
CA ASP A 416 22.94 6.90 -9.10
C ASP A 416 23.36 8.27 -8.53
N ASP A 417 22.39 9.17 -8.29
CA ASP A 417 22.64 10.51 -7.77
C ASP A 417 22.03 10.74 -6.36
N ALA A 418 21.49 9.71 -5.70
CA ALA A 418 20.88 9.86 -4.37
C ALA A 418 21.95 9.96 -3.27
N THR A 419 21.68 10.74 -2.22
CA THR A 419 22.47 10.66 -0.98
C THR A 419 22.14 9.38 -0.25
N ILE A 420 23.17 8.59 0.09
CA ILE A 420 23.04 7.33 0.81
C ILE A 420 23.38 7.54 2.28
N ILE A 421 22.66 6.85 3.17
CA ILE A 421 22.99 6.65 4.58
C ILE A 421 23.75 5.33 4.65
N TYR A 422 25.02 5.36 5.05
CA TYR A 422 25.84 4.15 5.20
C TYR A 422 25.53 3.39 6.49
N GLY A 423 24.98 4.07 7.49
CA GLY A 423 24.54 3.54 8.77
C GLY A 423 24.25 4.65 9.78
N ILE A 424 23.67 4.27 10.92
CA ILE A 424 23.35 5.17 12.02
C ILE A 424 23.94 4.63 13.31
N GLU A 425 24.84 5.37 13.95
CA GLU A 425 25.37 5.07 15.27
C GLU A 425 24.57 5.80 16.36
N ILE A 426 24.14 5.09 17.39
CA ILE A 426 23.41 5.64 18.54
C ILE A 426 24.33 5.69 19.73
N THR A 427 24.41 6.86 20.40
CA THR A 427 25.18 7.08 21.62
C THR A 427 24.33 7.75 22.68
N THR A 428 24.56 7.44 23.96
CA THR A 428 23.96 8.14 25.11
C THR A 428 24.84 9.34 25.51
N GLN A 429 24.21 10.42 25.90
CA GLN A 429 24.91 11.66 26.40
C GLN A 429 24.83 11.80 27.92
#